data_5c2d6bb6dfd24b3486f418a0d83bc177
#
_entry.id   5c2d6bb6dfd24b3486f418a0d83bc177
#
_cell.length_a   1.000
_cell.length_b   1.000
_cell.length_c   1.000
_cell.angle_alpha   90.00
_cell.angle_beta   90.00
_cell.angle_gamma   90.00
#
_symmetry.space_group_name_H-M   'P 1'
#
loop_
_entity.id
_entity.type
_entity.pdbx_description
1 polymer ?
#
loop_
_entity_poly.entity_id
_entity_poly.type
_entity_poly.pdbx_seq_one_letter_code
_entity_poly.pdbx_strand_id
1 'polypeptide(L)'
;MIDKAESEKPANEILEKEFKARSRRGFLMLGLGAAGSYLGWRWLRTRMDEDGIPASFRRVFEFNQAVTARTLFSDKHLAPRFPVSAAQSIRMNGDYGLDDDVEVETWRLQLTPYLNPSAQQSLRLAQIRQLPKTEHVTQFKCVEGWSTVVHWGGVRLSDFIWHFAPGSEKARYVGLMTPDEEYYVGIDMPSALHPQTLLCYEMNGAPLTGEHGAPLRLVIPVK
;
A
#
# COMPACT_ATOMS: atom_id res chain seq x y z
N MET A 1 -62.16 44.41 37.12
CA MET A 1 -61.04 44.29 36.13
C MET A 1 -59.76 44.21 36.96
N ILE A 2 -59.36 43.01 37.33
CA ILE A 2 -58.13 42.78 38.11
C ILE A 2 -56.95 42.74 37.09
N ASP A 3 -56.02 43.58 37.36
CA ASP A 3 -54.88 43.93 36.50
C ASP A 3 -54.02 42.73 36.15
N LYS A 4 -54.15 42.28 34.93
CA LYS A 4 -53.38 41.14 34.35
C LYS A 4 -51.91 41.44 34.18
N ALA A 5 -51.53 42.71 34.33
CA ALA A 5 -50.15 43.18 34.08
C ALA A 5 -49.18 42.94 35.25
N GLU A 6 -49.69 42.74 36.46
CA GLU A 6 -48.90 42.59 37.69
C GLU A 6 -48.48 41.14 37.94
N SER A 7 -49.16 40.15 37.30
CA SER A 7 -48.84 38.72 37.40
C SER A 7 -47.81 38.25 36.36
N GLU A 8 -47.58 38.97 35.31
CA GLU A 8 -46.64 38.57 34.22
C GLU A 8 -45.18 38.98 34.49
N LYS A 9 -44.95 40.01 35.32
CA LYS A 9 -43.59 40.50 35.63
C LYS A 9 -42.67 39.44 36.27
N PRO A 10 -43.07 38.67 37.29
CA PRO A 10 -42.16 37.70 37.90
C PRO A 10 -41.88 36.50 36.99
N ALA A 11 -42.81 36.11 36.11
CA ALA A 11 -42.58 35.02 35.15
C ALA A 11 -41.56 35.39 34.05
N ASN A 12 -41.62 36.61 33.56
CA ASN A 12 -40.67 37.10 32.57
C ASN A 12 -39.24 37.26 33.14
N GLU A 13 -39.10 37.70 34.39
CA GLU A 13 -37.80 37.78 35.07
C GLU A 13 -37.15 36.38 35.28
N ILE A 14 -37.96 35.40 35.60
CA ILE A 14 -37.49 34.01 35.78
C ILE A 14 -37.02 33.45 34.43
N LEU A 15 -37.82 33.65 33.38
CA LEU A 15 -37.49 33.22 32.01
C LEU A 15 -36.18 33.91 31.48
N GLU A 16 -36.02 35.20 31.77
CA GLU A 16 -34.80 35.92 31.37
C GLU A 16 -33.56 35.44 32.13
N LYS A 17 -33.68 35.14 33.42
CA LYS A 17 -32.59 34.55 34.21
C LYS A 17 -32.23 33.15 33.75
N GLU A 18 -33.21 32.32 33.44
CA GLU A 18 -32.94 30.98 32.87
C GLU A 18 -32.34 31.04 31.48
N PHE A 19 -32.80 31.95 30.63
CA PHE A 19 -32.25 32.17 29.30
C PHE A 19 -30.80 32.65 29.37
N LYS A 20 -30.50 33.62 30.23
CA LYS A 20 -29.12 34.09 30.46
C LYS A 20 -28.23 32.99 31.05
N ALA A 21 -28.74 32.16 31.93
CA ALA A 21 -27.98 31.04 32.51
C ALA A 21 -27.71 29.94 31.46
N ARG A 22 -28.68 29.60 30.62
CA ARG A 22 -28.52 28.62 29.52
C ARG A 22 -27.60 29.15 28.43
N SER A 23 -27.70 30.44 28.07
CA SER A 23 -26.83 31.10 27.10
C SER A 23 -25.37 31.15 27.58
N ARG A 24 -25.13 31.49 28.86
CA ARG A 24 -23.78 31.45 29.47
C ARG A 24 -23.20 30.05 29.49
N ARG A 25 -24.00 29.04 29.84
CA ARG A 25 -23.58 27.64 29.82
C ARG A 25 -23.22 27.17 28.39
N GLY A 26 -24.08 27.52 27.43
CA GLY A 26 -23.82 27.23 26.00
C GLY A 26 -22.54 27.87 25.51
N PHE A 27 -22.33 29.15 25.85
CA PHE A 27 -21.11 29.87 25.45
C PHE A 27 -19.83 29.26 26.07
N LEU A 28 -19.88 28.92 27.37
CA LEU A 28 -18.75 28.28 28.05
C LEU A 28 -18.44 26.90 27.48
N MET A 29 -19.46 26.08 27.19
CA MET A 29 -19.28 24.77 26.56
C MET A 29 -18.69 24.88 25.15
N LEU A 30 -19.14 25.86 24.37
CA LEU A 30 -18.63 26.11 23.02
C LEU A 30 -17.20 26.60 23.06
N GLY A 31 -16.87 27.49 24.02
CA GLY A 31 -15.52 27.97 24.24
C GLY A 31 -14.55 26.86 24.69
N LEU A 32 -14.99 26.01 25.62
CA LEU A 32 -14.21 24.83 26.03
C LEU A 32 -14.03 23.83 24.90
N GLY A 33 -15.07 23.59 24.11
CA GLY A 33 -15.01 22.73 22.92
C GLY A 33 -14.02 23.26 21.89
N ALA A 34 -14.09 24.56 21.59
CA ALA A 34 -13.17 25.21 20.65
C ALA A 34 -11.72 25.19 21.16
N ALA A 35 -11.51 25.51 22.44
CA ALA A 35 -10.17 25.45 23.06
C ALA A 35 -9.63 24.00 23.08
N GLY A 36 -10.45 23.02 23.44
CA GLY A 36 -10.07 21.61 23.42
C GLY A 36 -9.70 21.12 22.02
N SER A 37 -10.50 21.52 21.02
CA SER A 37 -10.22 21.19 19.60
C SER A 37 -8.94 21.84 19.11
N TYR A 38 -8.69 23.11 19.46
CA TYR A 38 -7.46 23.81 19.10
C TYR A 38 -6.23 23.20 19.78
N LEU A 39 -6.31 22.92 21.08
CA LEU A 39 -5.22 22.28 21.82
C LEU A 39 -4.95 20.86 21.32
N GLY A 40 -6.00 20.09 21.03
CA GLY A 40 -5.88 18.78 20.40
C GLY A 40 -5.22 18.83 19.04
N TRP A 41 -5.65 19.75 18.19
CA TRP A 41 -5.03 20.00 16.88
C TRP A 41 -3.56 20.42 16.99
N ARG A 42 -3.25 21.39 17.88
CA ARG A 42 -1.88 21.83 18.12
C ARG A 42 -1.01 20.68 18.64
N TRP A 43 -1.54 19.88 19.57
CA TRP A 43 -0.84 18.70 20.11
C TRP A 43 -0.56 17.67 19.02
N LEU A 44 -1.52 17.39 18.12
CA LEU A 44 -1.30 16.52 16.96
C LEU A 44 -0.20 17.02 16.04
N ARG A 45 -0.19 18.35 15.77
CA ARG A 45 0.81 18.98 14.88
C ARG A 45 2.20 19.10 15.47
N THR A 46 2.36 19.05 16.79
CA THR A 46 3.66 19.16 17.46
C THR A 46 4.30 17.78 17.74
N ARG A 47 3.67 16.70 17.33
CA ARG A 47 4.28 15.37 17.41
C ARG A 47 5.36 15.23 16.36
N MET A 48 6.48 14.59 16.75
CA MET A 48 7.59 14.31 15.83
C MET A 48 7.07 13.54 14.61
N ASP A 49 7.38 14.09 13.44
CA ASP A 49 7.15 13.39 12.18
C ASP A 49 8.28 12.38 11.98
N GLU A 50 7.91 11.18 11.60
CA GLU A 50 8.81 10.20 11.02
C GLU A 50 8.50 10.14 9.52
N ASP A 51 9.44 10.51 8.68
CA ASP A 51 9.29 10.57 7.21
C ASP A 51 8.08 11.43 6.75
N GLY A 52 7.85 12.56 7.40
CA GLY A 52 6.77 13.49 7.07
C GLY A 52 5.36 13.04 7.50
N ILE A 53 5.23 11.94 8.23
CA ILE A 53 3.95 11.45 8.75
C ILE A 53 3.91 11.61 10.27
N PRO A 54 2.94 12.36 10.83
CA PRO A 54 2.78 12.48 12.28
C PRO A 54 2.62 11.10 12.94
N ALA A 55 3.33 10.89 14.05
CA ALA A 55 3.35 9.61 14.77
C ALA A 55 1.96 9.08 15.17
N SER A 56 0.97 9.98 15.35
CA SER A 56 -0.42 9.62 15.60
C SER A 56 -1.09 8.94 14.40
N PHE A 57 -0.82 9.43 13.18
CA PHE A 57 -1.34 8.80 11.96
C PHE A 57 -0.63 7.48 11.66
N ARG A 58 0.66 7.39 11.93
CA ARG A 58 1.40 6.13 11.77
C ARG A 58 0.78 5.00 12.60
N ARG A 59 0.39 5.26 13.85
CA ARG A 59 -0.32 4.28 14.69
C ARG A 59 -1.67 3.86 14.11
N VAL A 60 -2.41 4.79 13.51
CA VAL A 60 -3.68 4.47 12.83
C VAL A 60 -3.43 3.59 11.61
N PHE A 61 -2.41 3.91 10.81
CA PHE A 61 -2.03 3.07 9.67
C PHE A 61 -1.58 1.67 10.09
N GLU A 62 -0.78 1.56 11.16
CA GLU A 62 -0.37 0.26 11.71
C GLU A 62 -1.56 -0.55 12.23
N PHE A 63 -2.50 0.10 12.89
CA PHE A 63 -3.74 -0.55 13.33
C PHE A 63 -4.58 -1.01 12.14
N ASN A 64 -4.81 -0.14 11.16
CA ASN A 64 -5.56 -0.50 9.95
C ASN A 64 -4.88 -1.64 9.20
N GLN A 65 -3.55 -1.61 9.06
CA GLN A 65 -2.77 -2.69 8.48
C GLN A 65 -2.96 -4.01 9.23
N ALA A 66 -2.87 -3.99 10.57
CA ALA A 66 -3.05 -5.18 11.40
C ALA A 66 -4.46 -5.77 11.25
N VAL A 67 -5.49 -4.92 11.23
CA VAL A 67 -6.88 -5.34 11.00
C VAL A 67 -7.04 -5.93 9.61
N THR A 68 -6.58 -5.23 8.58
CA THR A 68 -6.70 -5.68 7.18
C THR A 68 -5.96 -6.99 6.94
N ALA A 69 -4.74 -7.11 7.46
CA ALA A 69 -3.95 -8.34 7.35
C ALA A 69 -4.64 -9.54 8.03
N ARG A 70 -5.38 -9.28 9.12
CA ARG A 70 -6.03 -10.34 9.88
C ARG A 70 -7.41 -10.74 9.33
N THR A 71 -8.10 -9.81 8.67
CA THR A 71 -9.50 -10.01 8.23
C THR A 71 -9.65 -10.20 6.73
N LEU A 72 -8.83 -9.55 5.93
CA LEU A 72 -8.96 -9.51 4.47
C LEU A 72 -7.86 -10.28 3.73
N PHE A 73 -6.67 -10.42 4.33
CA PHE A 73 -5.59 -11.17 3.71
C PHE A 73 -5.77 -12.68 3.95
N SER A 74 -5.58 -13.47 2.90
CA SER A 74 -5.49 -14.93 2.98
C SER A 74 -4.60 -15.44 1.84
N ASP A 75 -3.62 -16.26 2.18
CA ASP A 75 -2.76 -16.99 1.25
C ASP A 75 -3.54 -18.03 0.42
N LYS A 76 -4.75 -18.37 0.87
CA LYS A 76 -5.68 -19.27 0.18
C LYS A 76 -6.59 -18.57 -0.83
N HIS A 77 -6.65 -17.24 -0.78
CA HIS A 77 -7.43 -16.43 -1.71
C HIS A 77 -6.63 -16.24 -2.99
N LEU A 78 -6.85 -17.11 -3.96
CA LEU A 78 -6.15 -17.09 -5.24
C LEU A 78 -6.92 -16.22 -6.25
N ALA A 79 -6.20 -15.43 -7.03
CA ALA A 79 -6.76 -14.80 -8.21
C ALA A 79 -7.22 -15.87 -9.21
N PRO A 80 -8.34 -15.66 -9.91
CA PRO A 80 -8.84 -16.58 -10.93
C PRO A 80 -7.77 -16.89 -11.99
N ARG A 81 -7.72 -18.12 -12.44
CA ARG A 81 -6.86 -18.56 -13.54
C ARG A 81 -7.68 -18.72 -14.81
N PHE A 82 -7.05 -18.40 -15.92
CA PHE A 82 -7.64 -18.47 -17.25
C PHE A 82 -6.88 -19.48 -18.12
N PRO A 83 -7.48 -19.99 -19.20
CA PRO A 83 -6.74 -20.78 -20.18
C PRO A 83 -5.71 -19.92 -20.92
N VAL A 84 -4.60 -20.52 -21.37
CA VAL A 84 -3.54 -19.82 -22.10
C VAL A 84 -4.08 -19.13 -23.35
N SER A 85 -5.08 -19.72 -24.00
CA SER A 85 -5.74 -19.13 -25.20
C SER A 85 -6.46 -17.81 -24.94
N ALA A 86 -6.73 -17.47 -23.67
CA ALA A 86 -7.34 -16.19 -23.31
C ALA A 86 -6.29 -15.07 -23.13
N ALA A 87 -5.01 -15.39 -23.17
CA ALA A 87 -3.94 -14.41 -23.01
C ALA A 87 -3.89 -13.47 -24.20
N GLN A 88 -3.75 -12.16 -23.88
CA GLN A 88 -3.68 -11.07 -24.86
C GLN A 88 -2.46 -10.21 -24.61
N SER A 89 -2.08 -9.39 -25.60
CA SER A 89 -1.05 -8.38 -25.41
C SER A 89 -1.48 -7.35 -24.38
N ILE A 90 -0.54 -6.88 -23.59
CA ILE A 90 -0.75 -5.78 -22.67
C ILE A 90 -0.58 -4.47 -23.45
N ARG A 91 -1.43 -3.49 -23.11
CA ARG A 91 -1.23 -2.13 -23.53
C ARG A 91 -0.01 -1.54 -22.83
N MET A 92 0.87 -0.89 -23.58
CA MET A 92 1.98 -0.10 -23.02
C MET A 92 1.42 1.03 -22.16
N ASN A 93 2.03 1.28 -21.04
CA ASN A 93 1.68 2.36 -20.13
C ASN A 93 2.94 2.93 -19.48
N GLY A 94 3.11 4.23 -19.59
CA GLY A 94 4.27 4.97 -19.10
C GLY A 94 5.38 5.12 -20.13
N ASP A 95 6.32 5.97 -19.83
CA ASP A 95 7.45 6.35 -20.71
C ASP A 95 8.72 5.56 -20.38
N TYR A 96 8.71 4.86 -19.24
CA TYR A 96 9.88 4.21 -18.66
C TYR A 96 10.24 2.90 -19.38
N GLY A 97 11.51 2.76 -19.73
CA GLY A 97 12.02 1.56 -20.42
C GLY A 97 11.60 1.46 -21.90
N LEU A 98 11.01 2.51 -22.47
CA LEU A 98 10.65 2.56 -23.88
C LEU A 98 11.82 2.95 -24.78
N ASP A 99 12.72 3.80 -24.28
CA ASP A 99 13.81 4.40 -25.05
C ASP A 99 15.15 3.67 -24.87
N ASP A 100 15.28 2.82 -23.83
CA ASP A 100 16.53 2.11 -23.53
C ASP A 100 16.41 0.61 -23.79
N ASP A 101 17.26 0.11 -24.65
CA ASP A 101 17.49 -1.33 -24.81
C ASP A 101 18.17 -1.87 -23.54
N VAL A 102 17.44 -2.58 -22.73
CA VAL A 102 18.01 -3.25 -21.55
C VAL A 102 18.86 -4.44 -21.99
N GLU A 103 20.18 -4.29 -21.88
CA GLU A 103 21.10 -5.40 -22.10
C GLU A 103 20.96 -6.46 -20.99
N VAL A 104 20.21 -7.51 -21.26
CA VAL A 104 19.92 -8.60 -20.32
C VAL A 104 21.21 -9.26 -19.80
N GLU A 105 22.25 -9.32 -20.62
CA GLU A 105 23.53 -9.95 -20.29
C GLU A 105 24.29 -9.21 -19.19
N THR A 106 24.21 -7.89 -19.21
CA THR A 106 24.91 -7.02 -18.24
C THR A 106 24.03 -6.70 -17.03
N TRP A 107 22.73 -6.85 -17.15
CA TRP A 107 21.78 -6.56 -16.07
C TRP A 107 22.02 -7.41 -14.82
N ARG A 108 21.86 -6.80 -13.65
CA ARG A 108 22.02 -7.43 -12.34
C ARG A 108 20.94 -6.99 -11.38
N LEU A 109 20.36 -7.97 -10.70
CA LEU A 109 19.50 -7.69 -9.53
C LEU A 109 20.40 -7.51 -8.31
N GLN A 110 20.34 -6.33 -7.70
CA GLN A 110 20.98 -6.08 -6.42
C GLN A 110 20.06 -6.56 -5.29
N LEU A 111 20.56 -7.45 -4.45
CA LEU A 111 19.81 -8.02 -3.34
C LEU A 111 20.48 -7.69 -2.02
N THR A 112 19.77 -7.08 -1.10
CA THR A 112 20.21 -6.79 0.27
C THR A 112 19.40 -7.64 1.25
N PRO A 113 19.97 -8.71 1.85
CA PRO A 113 19.28 -9.56 2.80
C PRO A 113 18.97 -8.84 4.11
N TYR A 114 17.77 -9.05 4.67
CA TYR A 114 17.32 -8.38 5.89
C TYR A 114 18.19 -8.67 7.12
N LEU A 115 18.57 -9.95 7.35
CA LEU A 115 19.34 -10.33 8.53
C LEU A 115 20.83 -9.98 8.43
N ASN A 116 21.35 -9.79 7.23
CA ASN A 116 22.74 -9.44 7.00
C ASN A 116 22.86 -8.43 5.85
N PRO A 117 22.58 -7.15 6.11
CA PRO A 117 22.62 -6.10 5.07
C PRO A 117 24.00 -5.94 4.41
N SER A 118 25.09 -6.39 5.07
CA SER A 118 26.43 -6.35 4.50
C SER A 118 26.70 -7.46 3.48
N ALA A 119 25.87 -8.51 3.45
CA ALA A 119 25.98 -9.61 2.49
C ALA A 119 25.17 -9.30 1.21
N GLN A 120 25.41 -8.13 0.62
CA GLN A 120 24.79 -7.76 -0.64
C GLN A 120 25.20 -8.75 -1.75
N GLN A 121 24.24 -9.07 -2.61
CA GLN A 121 24.45 -9.98 -3.73
C GLN A 121 24.06 -9.29 -5.03
N SER A 122 24.83 -9.56 -6.08
CA SER A 122 24.56 -9.10 -7.44
C SER A 122 24.23 -10.33 -8.30
N LEU A 123 22.93 -10.53 -8.57
CA LEU A 123 22.42 -11.73 -9.22
C LEU A 123 22.18 -11.51 -10.72
N ARG A 124 22.62 -12.45 -11.54
CA ARG A 124 22.28 -12.50 -12.97
C ARG A 124 20.90 -13.12 -13.16
N LEU A 125 20.20 -12.73 -14.21
CA LEU A 125 18.93 -13.35 -14.56
C LEU A 125 19.05 -14.88 -14.70
N ALA A 126 20.18 -15.37 -15.24
CA ALA A 126 20.45 -16.81 -15.38
C ALA A 126 20.46 -17.56 -14.05
N GLN A 127 20.90 -16.93 -12.95
CA GLN A 127 20.84 -17.54 -11.61
C GLN A 127 19.42 -17.64 -11.09
N ILE A 128 18.60 -16.59 -11.33
CA ILE A 128 17.19 -16.58 -10.95
C ILE A 128 16.42 -17.67 -11.71
N ARG A 129 16.71 -17.86 -13.00
CA ARG A 129 16.10 -18.90 -13.85
C ARG A 129 16.45 -20.34 -13.45
N GLN A 130 17.42 -20.55 -12.57
CA GLN A 130 17.71 -21.87 -11.99
C GLN A 130 16.66 -22.33 -10.98
N LEU A 131 15.90 -21.41 -10.41
CA LEU A 131 14.79 -21.74 -9.54
C LEU A 131 13.62 -22.34 -10.34
N PRO A 132 12.72 -23.12 -9.68
CA PRO A 132 11.57 -23.70 -10.34
C PRO A 132 10.69 -22.67 -11.03
N LYS A 133 10.52 -22.80 -12.35
CA LYS A 133 9.63 -21.95 -13.13
C LYS A 133 8.18 -22.19 -12.73
N THR A 134 7.45 -21.14 -12.55
CA THR A 134 5.99 -21.13 -12.26
C THR A 134 5.30 -20.25 -13.30
N GLU A 135 4.15 -20.72 -13.79
CA GLU A 135 3.35 -20.00 -14.76
C GLU A 135 1.95 -19.73 -14.22
N HIS A 136 1.45 -18.53 -14.46
CA HIS A 136 0.09 -18.13 -14.14
C HIS A 136 -0.55 -17.37 -15.29
N VAL A 137 -1.77 -17.75 -15.66
CA VAL A 137 -2.61 -16.98 -16.59
C VAL A 137 -3.66 -16.28 -15.76
N THR A 138 -3.51 -15.01 -15.56
CA THR A 138 -4.35 -14.22 -14.65
C THR A 138 -4.79 -12.91 -15.28
N GLN A 139 -5.86 -12.31 -14.73
CA GLN A 139 -6.28 -10.99 -15.13
C GLN A 139 -5.31 -9.95 -14.56
N PHE A 140 -4.71 -9.16 -15.43
CA PHE A 140 -3.97 -7.97 -15.10
C PHE A 140 -4.92 -6.78 -15.11
N LYS A 141 -4.89 -5.95 -14.06
CA LYS A 141 -5.73 -4.76 -13.90
C LYS A 141 -4.86 -3.53 -13.81
N CYS A 142 -5.13 -2.53 -14.62
CA CYS A 142 -4.45 -1.26 -14.58
C CYS A 142 -5.24 -0.24 -13.77
N VAL A 143 -4.54 0.68 -13.11
CA VAL A 143 -5.15 1.82 -12.38
C VAL A 143 -5.95 2.75 -13.30
N GLU A 144 -5.70 2.74 -14.61
CA GLU A 144 -6.45 3.47 -15.64
C GLU A 144 -7.82 2.88 -15.95
N GLY A 145 -8.22 1.79 -15.28
CA GLY A 145 -9.55 1.19 -15.41
C GLY A 145 -9.71 0.14 -16.51
N TRP A 146 -8.65 -0.24 -17.23
CA TRP A 146 -8.70 -1.36 -18.17
C TRP A 146 -8.10 -2.62 -17.56
N SER A 147 -8.44 -3.76 -18.13
CA SER A 147 -7.89 -5.06 -17.72
C SER A 147 -7.72 -5.98 -18.92
N THR A 148 -6.78 -6.90 -18.82
CA THR A 148 -6.51 -7.92 -19.84
C THR A 148 -6.05 -9.21 -19.15
N VAL A 149 -6.15 -10.34 -19.84
CA VAL A 149 -5.61 -11.62 -19.37
C VAL A 149 -4.20 -11.80 -19.91
N VAL A 150 -3.28 -12.15 -19.02
CA VAL A 150 -1.86 -12.30 -19.37
C VAL A 150 -1.32 -13.62 -18.86
N HIS A 151 -0.48 -14.27 -19.66
CA HIS A 151 0.26 -15.44 -19.27
C HIS A 151 1.65 -15.03 -18.78
N TRP A 152 1.86 -15.13 -17.49
CA TRP A 152 3.10 -14.79 -16.80
C TRP A 152 3.96 -16.03 -16.55
N GLY A 153 5.25 -15.95 -16.85
CA GLY A 153 6.23 -16.97 -16.55
C GLY A 153 7.40 -16.40 -15.75
N GLY A 154 7.76 -17.09 -14.66
CA GLY A 154 8.81 -16.60 -13.77
C GLY A 154 9.06 -17.54 -12.61
N VAL A 155 9.60 -17.03 -11.51
CA VAL A 155 9.81 -17.75 -10.26
C VAL A 155 8.94 -17.15 -9.15
N ARG A 156 8.50 -17.96 -8.20
CA ARG A 156 7.81 -17.41 -7.03
C ARG A 156 8.75 -16.53 -6.24
N LEU A 157 8.26 -15.37 -5.80
CA LEU A 157 9.07 -14.49 -4.96
C LEU A 157 9.41 -15.16 -3.63
N SER A 158 8.57 -16.03 -3.10
CA SER A 158 8.86 -16.85 -1.92
C SER A 158 10.08 -17.75 -2.14
N ASP A 159 10.13 -18.48 -3.26
CA ASP A 159 11.24 -19.40 -3.58
C ASP A 159 12.55 -18.61 -3.76
N PHE A 160 12.46 -17.43 -4.38
CA PHE A 160 13.58 -16.50 -4.52
C PHE A 160 14.11 -16.05 -3.15
N ILE A 161 13.22 -15.58 -2.26
CA ILE A 161 13.60 -15.12 -0.91
C ILE A 161 14.25 -16.26 -0.11
N TRP A 162 13.65 -17.43 -0.10
CA TRP A 162 14.18 -18.56 0.66
C TRP A 162 15.54 -19.04 0.16
N HIS A 163 15.78 -18.95 -1.15
CA HIS A 163 17.04 -19.41 -1.75
C HIS A 163 18.17 -18.39 -1.61
N PHE A 164 17.92 -17.12 -1.97
CA PHE A 164 18.98 -16.08 -2.05
C PHE A 164 19.08 -15.22 -0.79
N ALA A 165 18.03 -15.13 0.00
CA ALA A 165 17.98 -14.29 1.21
C ALA A 165 17.31 -15.02 2.38
N PRO A 166 17.78 -16.23 2.79
CA PRO A 166 17.16 -17.00 3.85
C PRO A 166 17.12 -16.20 5.16
N GLY A 167 15.97 -16.27 5.85
CA GLY A 167 15.71 -15.49 7.05
C GLY A 167 15.11 -14.11 6.80
N SER A 168 15.16 -13.60 5.56
CA SER A 168 14.55 -12.31 5.19
C SER A 168 13.02 -12.36 5.18
N GLU A 169 12.41 -13.54 5.16
CA GLU A 169 10.96 -13.73 5.35
C GLU A 169 10.44 -13.20 6.71
N LYS A 170 11.35 -12.92 7.65
CA LYS A 170 11.04 -12.29 8.95
C LYS A 170 10.89 -10.76 8.87
N ALA A 171 11.31 -10.15 7.77
CA ALA A 171 11.09 -8.73 7.54
C ALA A 171 9.59 -8.43 7.40
N ARG A 172 9.18 -7.21 7.73
CA ARG A 172 7.79 -6.78 7.58
C ARG A 172 7.44 -6.48 6.12
N TYR A 173 8.40 -5.99 5.35
CA TYR A 173 8.24 -5.51 3.98
C TYR A 173 9.42 -5.93 3.10
N VAL A 174 9.15 -6.01 1.81
CA VAL A 174 10.15 -6.09 0.74
C VAL A 174 10.12 -4.77 -0.02
N GLY A 175 11.26 -4.09 -0.11
CA GLY A 175 11.44 -2.92 -0.97
C GLY A 175 11.99 -3.36 -2.32
N LEU A 176 11.46 -2.80 -3.40
CA LEU A 176 11.95 -2.95 -4.75
C LEU A 176 12.16 -1.56 -5.36
N MET A 177 13.21 -1.41 -6.11
CA MET A 177 13.58 -0.15 -6.74
C MET A 177 14.10 -0.41 -8.16
N THR A 178 13.79 0.49 -9.08
CA THR A 178 14.32 0.44 -10.45
C THR A 178 15.79 0.87 -10.48
N PRO A 179 16.58 0.43 -11.49
CA PRO A 179 18.01 0.74 -11.54
C PRO A 179 18.35 2.24 -11.57
N ASP A 180 17.46 3.06 -12.05
CA ASP A 180 17.58 4.52 -12.13
C ASP A 180 17.11 5.24 -10.86
N GLU A 181 16.62 4.48 -9.86
CA GLU A 181 16.11 4.99 -8.58
C GLU A 181 14.86 5.89 -8.69
N GLU A 182 14.26 6.01 -9.88
CA GLU A 182 13.08 6.87 -10.08
C GLU A 182 11.78 6.23 -9.59
N TYR A 183 11.70 4.89 -9.61
CA TYR A 183 10.53 4.16 -9.11
C TYR A 183 10.89 3.16 -8.03
N TYR A 184 10.21 3.26 -6.91
CA TYR A 184 10.32 2.29 -5.82
C TYR A 184 8.93 1.85 -5.35
N VAL A 185 8.83 0.62 -4.86
CA VAL A 185 7.62 0.05 -4.29
C VAL A 185 7.96 -0.79 -3.07
N GLY A 186 7.13 -0.68 -2.04
CA GLY A 186 7.17 -1.55 -0.86
C GLY A 186 5.96 -2.47 -0.85
N ILE A 187 6.19 -3.76 -0.66
CA ILE A 187 5.11 -4.74 -0.46
C ILE A 187 5.26 -5.42 0.90
N ASP A 188 4.14 -5.72 1.54
CA ASP A 188 4.15 -6.48 2.80
C ASP A 188 4.64 -7.92 2.56
N MET A 189 5.34 -8.48 3.55
CA MET A 189 5.90 -9.83 3.43
C MET A 189 4.85 -10.92 3.16
N PRO A 190 3.65 -10.90 3.77
CA PRO A 190 2.60 -11.84 3.40
C PRO A 190 2.24 -11.81 1.91
N SER A 191 2.16 -10.63 1.30
CA SER A 191 1.94 -10.50 -0.15
C SER A 191 3.15 -10.95 -0.97
N ALA A 192 4.37 -10.70 -0.50
CA ALA A 192 5.60 -11.19 -1.15
C ALA A 192 5.69 -12.73 -1.16
N LEU A 193 5.27 -13.36 -0.06
CA LEU A 193 5.27 -14.83 0.07
C LEU A 193 4.02 -15.51 -0.50
N HIS A 194 3.06 -14.73 -1.01
CA HIS A 194 1.83 -15.29 -1.59
C HIS A 194 2.16 -16.22 -2.78
N PRO A 195 1.50 -17.39 -2.91
CA PRO A 195 1.86 -18.40 -3.91
C PRO A 195 1.71 -17.95 -5.37
N GLN A 196 0.97 -16.85 -5.63
CA GLN A 196 0.84 -16.27 -6.97
C GLN A 196 1.72 -15.03 -7.20
N THR A 197 2.52 -14.60 -6.22
CA THR A 197 3.46 -13.50 -6.40
C THR A 197 4.71 -14.01 -7.11
N LEU A 198 5.00 -13.45 -8.28
CA LEU A 198 6.08 -13.88 -9.16
C LEU A 198 7.08 -12.76 -9.43
N LEU A 199 8.34 -13.14 -9.59
CA LEU A 199 9.35 -12.43 -10.35
C LEU A 199 9.32 -13.01 -11.77
N CYS A 200 8.65 -12.30 -12.68
CA CYS A 200 8.43 -12.73 -14.06
C CYS A 200 9.58 -12.27 -14.94
N TYR A 201 9.98 -13.12 -15.83
CA TYR A 201 10.93 -12.85 -16.92
C TYR A 201 10.36 -13.26 -18.29
N GLU A 202 9.13 -13.78 -18.31
CA GLU A 202 8.39 -14.12 -19.53
C GLU A 202 6.94 -13.62 -19.44
N MET A 203 6.42 -13.22 -20.59
CA MET A 203 5.04 -12.79 -20.81
C MET A 203 4.53 -13.40 -22.11
N ASN A 204 3.36 -14.03 -22.06
CA ASN A 204 2.70 -14.66 -23.23
C ASN A 204 3.62 -15.64 -23.98
N GLY A 205 4.48 -16.37 -23.24
CA GLY A 205 5.39 -17.38 -23.80
C GLY A 205 6.67 -16.83 -24.43
N ALA A 206 6.93 -15.53 -24.33
CA ALA A 206 8.14 -14.87 -24.80
C ALA A 206 8.86 -14.13 -23.65
N PRO A 207 10.16 -13.85 -23.77
CA PRO A 207 10.86 -12.98 -22.83
C PRO A 207 10.17 -11.62 -22.73
N LEU A 208 10.23 -10.99 -21.53
CA LEU A 208 9.76 -9.62 -21.36
C LEU A 208 10.50 -8.65 -22.29
N THR A 209 9.77 -7.65 -22.79
CA THR A 209 10.34 -6.51 -23.51
C THR A 209 10.58 -5.34 -22.55
N GLY A 210 11.37 -4.34 -22.95
CA GLY A 210 11.62 -3.12 -22.16
C GLY A 210 10.31 -2.46 -21.70
N GLU A 211 9.36 -2.32 -22.62
CA GLU A 211 8.02 -1.76 -22.41
C GLU A 211 7.21 -2.47 -21.31
N HIS A 212 7.58 -3.70 -21.00
CA HIS A 212 6.88 -4.54 -20.01
C HIS A 212 7.74 -4.90 -18.82
N GLY A 213 8.84 -4.20 -18.60
CA GLY A 213 9.71 -4.32 -17.44
C GLY A 213 10.76 -5.42 -17.55
N ALA A 214 11.35 -5.60 -18.77
CA ALA A 214 12.51 -6.47 -18.94
C ALA A 214 13.69 -6.03 -18.07
N PRO A 215 14.54 -6.97 -17.65
CA PRO A 215 14.42 -8.41 -17.84
C PRO A 215 13.66 -9.12 -16.73
N LEU A 216 13.24 -8.40 -15.67
CA LEU A 216 12.57 -8.96 -14.50
C LEU A 216 11.48 -8.01 -13.96
N ARG A 217 10.26 -8.53 -13.80
CA ARG A 217 9.09 -7.79 -13.35
C ARG A 217 8.41 -8.46 -12.19
N LEU A 218 7.99 -7.68 -11.18
CA LEU A 218 7.11 -8.16 -10.11
C LEU A 218 5.65 -8.23 -10.60
N VAL A 219 5.00 -9.36 -10.33
CA VAL A 219 3.56 -9.57 -10.60
C VAL A 219 2.86 -10.10 -9.36
N ILE A 220 1.78 -9.43 -8.94
CA ILE A 220 0.96 -9.78 -7.76
C ILE A 220 -0.51 -9.85 -8.18
N PRO A 221 -1.02 -11.01 -8.64
CA PRO A 221 -2.37 -11.14 -9.19
C PRO A 221 -3.51 -10.87 -8.19
N VAL A 222 -3.23 -10.95 -6.90
CA VAL A 222 -4.21 -10.79 -5.81
C VAL A 222 -4.34 -9.34 -5.31
N LYS A 223 -3.62 -8.40 -5.89
CA LYS A 223 -3.67 -6.98 -5.52
C LYS A 223 -4.10 -6.09 -6.67
#